data_037d857232d2cb5fe2b71cb002665dad
#
_entry.id   037d857232d2cb5fe2b71cb002665dad
#
_cell.length_a   1.000
_cell.length_b   1.000
_cell.length_c   1.000
_cell.angle_alpha   90.00
_cell.angle_beta   90.00
_cell.angle_gamma   90.00
#
_symmetry.space_group_name_H-M   'P 1'
#
loop_
_entity.id
_entity.type
_entity.pdbx_description
1 polymer ?
#
loop_
_entity_poly.entity_id
_entity_poly.type
_entity_poly.pdbx_seq_one_letter_code
_entity_poly.pdbx_strand_id
1 'polypeptide(L)'
;WDETLLTALDIPREMLPQVCNSAQVYGYTAVQNHGIPIGGIAGDQQAALFGQCCFHAGEAKNTYGTGCFLLMNTGETPYISKHGLLTTIAIGLNGKVQYALEGSIFAGGAVIQWLRDEMRFINEAQDAEYYAEKVKDTAGVYLVPAFTGLGAPYWDMYARGVLIGITR
;
A
#
# COMPACT_ATOMS: atom_id res chain seq x y z
N TRP A 1 -6.89 -14.09 -15.56
CA TRP A 1 -7.31 -12.81 -16.12
C TRP A 1 -8.83 -12.84 -16.32
N ASP A 2 -9.49 -11.71 -16.12
CA ASP A 2 -10.95 -11.58 -16.28
C ASP A 2 -11.28 -11.15 -17.72
N GLU A 3 -12.02 -11.99 -18.44
CA GLU A 3 -12.36 -11.76 -19.86
C GLU A 3 -13.28 -10.53 -20.06
N THR A 4 -14.13 -10.24 -19.07
CA THR A 4 -15.02 -9.07 -19.14
C THR A 4 -14.21 -7.77 -19.09
N LEU A 5 -13.22 -7.73 -18.19
CA LEU A 5 -12.31 -6.57 -18.08
C LEU A 5 -11.40 -6.46 -19.31
N LEU A 6 -10.87 -7.56 -19.81
CA LEU A 6 -10.05 -7.53 -21.03
C LEU A 6 -10.82 -6.98 -22.22
N THR A 7 -12.06 -7.43 -22.40
CA THR A 7 -12.94 -6.94 -23.47
C THR A 7 -13.28 -5.45 -23.27
N ALA A 8 -13.62 -5.04 -22.05
CA ALA A 8 -13.98 -3.64 -21.76
C ALA A 8 -12.82 -2.67 -21.96
N LEU A 9 -11.59 -3.13 -21.75
CA LEU A 9 -10.35 -2.33 -21.87
C LEU A 9 -9.65 -2.53 -23.23
N ASP A 10 -10.22 -3.34 -24.13
CA ASP A 10 -9.64 -3.69 -25.44
C ASP A 10 -8.19 -4.21 -25.32
N ILE A 11 -7.95 -5.10 -24.34
CA ILE A 11 -6.64 -5.70 -24.10
C ILE A 11 -6.61 -7.12 -24.68
N PRO A 12 -5.79 -7.40 -25.70
CA PRO A 12 -5.61 -8.77 -26.23
C PRO A 12 -5.00 -9.68 -25.15
N ARG A 13 -5.61 -10.85 -24.94
CA ARG A 13 -5.16 -11.81 -23.92
C ARG A 13 -3.71 -12.27 -24.13
N GLU A 14 -3.29 -12.34 -25.37
CA GLU A 14 -1.95 -12.78 -25.78
C GLU A 14 -0.84 -11.83 -25.30
N MET A 15 -1.19 -10.59 -24.97
CA MET A 15 -0.24 -9.60 -24.40
C MET A 15 0.03 -9.82 -22.92
N LEU A 16 -0.77 -10.66 -22.25
CA LEU A 16 -0.69 -10.82 -20.81
C LEU A 16 0.14 -12.06 -20.42
N PRO A 17 0.94 -11.95 -19.35
CA PRO A 17 1.72 -13.07 -18.86
C PRO A 17 0.83 -14.15 -18.24
N GLN A 18 1.39 -15.35 -18.11
CA GLN A 18 0.75 -16.43 -17.38
C GLN A 18 0.63 -16.07 -15.89
N VAL A 19 -0.54 -16.29 -15.30
CA VAL A 19 -0.75 -16.19 -13.86
C VAL A 19 -0.21 -17.46 -13.19
N CYS A 20 0.66 -17.26 -12.20
CA CYS A 20 1.36 -18.33 -11.50
C CYS A 20 1.27 -18.14 -9.98
N ASN A 21 1.64 -19.16 -9.20
CA ASN A 21 1.80 -19.01 -7.75
C ASN A 21 2.92 -18.02 -7.44
N SER A 22 2.86 -17.37 -6.29
CA SER A 22 3.90 -16.44 -5.84
C SER A 22 5.24 -17.13 -5.56
N ALA A 23 5.22 -18.40 -5.16
CA ALA A 23 6.40 -19.22 -4.93
C ALA A 23 6.37 -20.47 -5.82
N GLN A 24 7.15 -20.44 -6.87
CA GLN A 24 7.45 -21.54 -7.78
C GLN A 24 8.69 -21.18 -8.59
N VAL A 25 9.35 -22.15 -9.19
CA VAL A 25 10.45 -21.87 -10.11
C VAL A 25 9.85 -21.42 -11.47
N TYR A 26 10.07 -20.16 -11.82
CA TYR A 26 9.64 -19.56 -13.09
C TYR A 26 10.65 -19.73 -14.22
N GLY A 27 11.91 -19.87 -13.83
CA GLY A 27 13.05 -20.00 -14.73
C GLY A 27 14.36 -19.92 -13.98
N TYR A 28 15.43 -19.80 -14.73
CA TYR A 28 16.79 -19.72 -14.18
C TYR A 28 17.52 -18.52 -14.78
N THR A 29 18.43 -17.93 -14.01
CA THR A 29 19.26 -16.85 -14.51
C THR A 29 20.24 -17.37 -15.57
N ALA A 30 20.48 -16.55 -16.60
CA ALA A 30 21.50 -16.82 -17.62
C ALA A 30 22.86 -16.18 -17.29
N VAL A 31 22.93 -15.37 -16.23
CA VAL A 31 24.14 -14.63 -15.83
C VAL A 31 25.12 -15.59 -15.15
N GLN A 32 26.38 -15.55 -15.60
CA GLN A 32 27.49 -16.31 -15.00
C GLN A 32 27.37 -17.86 -15.05
N ASN A 33 26.62 -18.42 -15.97
CA ASN A 33 26.46 -19.87 -16.18
C ASN A 33 25.97 -20.67 -14.95
N HIS A 34 25.36 -20.05 -13.95
CA HIS A 34 25.07 -20.72 -12.68
C HIS A 34 23.60 -21.15 -12.50
N GLY A 35 22.72 -20.79 -13.43
CA GLY A 35 21.34 -21.28 -13.41
C GLY A 35 20.66 -21.09 -12.04
N ILE A 36 20.75 -19.90 -11.42
CA ILE A 36 20.08 -19.62 -10.16
C ILE A 36 18.56 -19.60 -10.40
N PRO A 37 17.77 -20.39 -9.66
CA PRO A 37 16.34 -20.42 -9.85
C PRO A 37 15.70 -19.08 -9.45
N ILE A 38 14.78 -18.59 -10.29
CA ILE A 38 13.89 -17.48 -9.97
C ILE A 38 12.65 -18.08 -9.31
N GLY A 39 12.62 -18.07 -7.97
CA GLY A 39 11.69 -18.87 -7.17
C GLY A 39 10.56 -18.08 -6.51
N GLY A 40 10.50 -16.77 -6.67
CA GLY A 40 9.47 -15.95 -6.03
C GLY A 40 9.16 -14.67 -6.80
N ILE A 41 7.86 -14.36 -6.94
CA ILE A 41 7.36 -13.10 -7.48
C ILE A 41 6.18 -12.66 -6.63
N ALA A 42 6.22 -11.44 -6.12
CA ALA A 42 5.12 -10.82 -5.38
C ALA A 42 5.13 -9.31 -5.59
N GLY A 43 3.96 -8.67 -5.50
CA GLY A 43 3.89 -7.22 -5.39
C GLY A 43 4.56 -6.75 -4.09
N ASP A 44 5.07 -5.52 -4.06
CA ASP A 44 5.81 -4.97 -2.91
C ASP A 44 5.00 -5.03 -1.60
N GLN A 45 3.71 -4.70 -1.65
CA GLN A 45 2.84 -4.71 -0.48
C GLN A 45 2.54 -6.14 0.00
N GLN A 46 2.37 -7.10 -0.93
CA GLN A 46 2.20 -8.51 -0.65
C GLN A 46 3.50 -9.14 -0.08
N ALA A 47 4.63 -8.77 -0.66
CA ALA A 47 5.94 -9.19 -0.15
C ALA A 47 6.18 -8.67 1.27
N ALA A 48 5.79 -7.41 1.56
CA ALA A 48 5.85 -6.84 2.89
C ALA A 48 4.93 -7.57 3.88
N LEU A 49 3.70 -7.92 3.48
CA LEU A 49 2.78 -8.69 4.32
C LEU A 49 3.39 -10.05 4.71
N PHE A 50 3.95 -10.75 3.73
CA PHE A 50 4.64 -12.03 3.94
C PHE A 50 5.90 -11.85 4.79
N GLY A 51 6.72 -10.85 4.49
CA GLY A 51 7.98 -10.57 5.20
C GLY A 51 7.76 -10.16 6.67
N GLN A 52 6.61 -9.59 7.00
CA GLN A 52 6.19 -9.32 8.38
C GLN A 52 5.52 -10.53 9.06
N CYS A 53 5.61 -11.71 8.42
CA CYS A 53 5.07 -12.96 8.95
C CYS A 53 3.55 -12.97 9.18
N CYS A 54 2.79 -12.17 8.43
CA CYS A 54 1.32 -12.14 8.52
C CYS A 54 0.72 -13.33 7.76
N PHE A 55 0.87 -14.54 8.29
CA PHE A 55 0.49 -15.78 7.62
C PHE A 55 -0.94 -16.25 7.93
N HIS A 56 -1.55 -15.70 8.99
CA HIS A 56 -2.87 -16.13 9.45
C HIS A 56 -3.90 -15.02 9.28
N ALA A 57 -5.16 -15.43 9.15
CA ALA A 57 -6.27 -14.48 9.06
C ALA A 57 -6.32 -13.57 10.29
N GLY A 58 -6.45 -12.27 10.07
CA GLY A 58 -6.45 -11.22 11.09
C GLY A 58 -5.08 -10.59 11.36
N GLU A 59 -3.99 -11.20 10.90
CA GLU A 59 -2.66 -10.59 10.99
C GLU A 59 -2.52 -9.50 9.92
N ALA A 60 -1.91 -8.37 10.31
CA ALA A 60 -1.84 -7.19 9.47
C ALA A 60 -0.48 -6.50 9.56
N LYS A 61 -0.11 -5.83 8.49
CA LYS A 61 1.04 -4.92 8.46
C LYS A 61 0.58 -3.54 7.98
N ASN A 62 1.30 -2.51 8.35
CA ASN A 62 1.17 -1.19 7.75
C ASN A 62 2.55 -0.72 7.26
N THR A 63 2.65 -0.38 5.98
CA THR A 63 3.85 0.22 5.41
C THR A 63 3.71 1.73 5.48
N TYR A 64 4.60 2.36 6.23
CA TYR A 64 4.73 3.82 6.31
C TYR A 64 5.81 4.29 5.33
N GLY A 65 5.39 4.96 4.26
CA GLY A 65 6.25 5.56 3.26
C GLY A 65 5.69 6.91 2.83
N THR A 66 5.77 7.25 1.57
CA THR A 66 5.11 8.45 0.98
C THR A 66 3.62 8.45 1.33
N GLY A 67 2.94 7.33 1.12
CA GLY A 67 1.64 7.00 1.68
C GLY A 67 1.74 5.93 2.77
N CYS A 68 0.59 5.48 3.27
CA CYS A 68 0.49 4.35 4.19
C CYS A 68 -0.37 3.26 3.56
N PHE A 69 0.10 2.01 3.60
CA PHE A 69 -0.57 0.87 2.99
C PHE A 69 -0.75 -0.23 4.02
N LEU A 70 -1.98 -0.31 4.53
CA LEU A 70 -2.40 -1.34 5.47
C LEU A 70 -2.88 -2.57 4.70
N LEU A 71 -2.30 -3.73 4.95
CA LEU A 71 -2.82 -5.01 4.47
C LEU A 71 -3.10 -5.93 5.65
N MET A 72 -4.26 -6.57 5.63
CA MET A 72 -4.67 -7.58 6.61
C MET A 72 -4.99 -8.90 5.90
N ASN A 73 -4.30 -9.97 6.26
CA ASN A 73 -4.58 -11.31 5.76
C ASN A 73 -6.00 -11.74 6.16
N THR A 74 -6.79 -12.23 5.22
CA THR A 74 -8.16 -12.72 5.44
C THR A 74 -8.28 -14.25 5.28
N GLY A 75 -7.16 -14.95 5.05
CA GLY A 75 -7.13 -16.39 4.82
C GLY A 75 -7.51 -16.78 3.40
N GLU A 76 -8.03 -18.00 3.25
CA GLU A 76 -8.32 -18.60 1.93
C GLU A 76 -9.66 -18.10 1.33
N THR A 77 -10.42 -17.28 2.04
CA THR A 77 -11.70 -16.74 1.56
C THR A 77 -11.58 -15.24 1.26
N PRO A 78 -11.91 -14.79 0.05
CA PRO A 78 -11.92 -13.37 -0.26
C PRO A 78 -13.04 -12.67 0.52
N TYR A 79 -12.71 -11.59 1.21
CA TYR A 79 -13.68 -10.79 1.95
C TYR A 79 -13.95 -9.49 1.21
N ILE A 80 -15.17 -9.32 0.74
CA ILE A 80 -15.59 -8.08 0.07
C ILE A 80 -15.99 -7.05 1.13
N SER A 81 -15.18 -6.01 1.25
CA SER A 81 -15.43 -4.93 2.22
C SER A 81 -16.67 -4.11 1.85
N LYS A 82 -17.49 -3.83 2.87
CA LYS A 82 -18.62 -2.90 2.76
C LYS A 82 -18.24 -1.47 3.17
N HIS A 83 -16.97 -1.25 3.50
CA HIS A 83 -16.44 0.00 4.05
C HIS A 83 -15.30 0.60 3.20
N GLY A 84 -15.32 0.35 1.90
CA GLY A 84 -14.39 0.98 0.96
C GLY A 84 -12.95 0.48 1.02
N LEU A 85 -12.68 -0.68 1.64
CA LEU A 85 -11.37 -1.33 1.53
C LEU A 85 -11.32 -2.18 0.27
N LEU A 86 -10.15 -2.35 -0.29
CA LEU A 86 -9.92 -3.23 -1.43
C LEU A 86 -9.73 -4.67 -0.97
N THR A 87 -10.19 -5.61 -1.78
CA THR A 87 -9.86 -7.03 -1.64
C THR A 87 -8.80 -7.39 -2.67
N THR A 88 -7.71 -7.97 -2.23
CA THR A 88 -6.59 -8.36 -3.09
C THR A 88 -6.12 -9.76 -2.77
N ILE A 89 -5.31 -10.34 -3.67
CA ILE A 89 -4.58 -11.57 -3.38
C ILE A 89 -3.39 -11.21 -2.48
N ALA A 90 -3.24 -11.90 -1.36
CA ALA A 90 -2.08 -11.78 -0.49
C ALA A 90 -0.91 -12.60 -1.04
N ILE A 91 -1.10 -13.91 -1.19
CA ILE A 91 -0.06 -14.82 -1.69
C ILE A 91 -0.66 -16.10 -2.24
N GLY A 92 -0.03 -16.66 -3.26
CA GLY A 92 -0.30 -18.01 -3.77
C GLY A 92 0.86 -18.96 -3.44
N LEU A 93 0.61 -19.94 -2.58
CA LEU A 93 1.59 -20.94 -2.15
C LEU A 93 1.02 -22.35 -2.29
N ASN A 94 1.78 -23.27 -2.88
CA ASN A 94 1.42 -24.70 -2.97
C ASN A 94 0.01 -24.94 -3.52
N GLY A 95 -0.43 -24.13 -4.50
CA GLY A 95 -1.76 -24.22 -5.09
C GLY A 95 -2.90 -23.63 -4.25
N LYS A 96 -2.59 -23.06 -3.07
CA LYS A 96 -3.55 -22.32 -2.24
C LYS A 96 -3.33 -20.83 -2.38
N VAL A 97 -4.42 -20.09 -2.42
CA VAL A 97 -4.41 -18.63 -2.49
C VAL A 97 -4.96 -18.07 -1.19
N GLN A 98 -4.19 -17.16 -0.59
CA GLN A 98 -4.66 -16.33 0.51
C GLN A 98 -5.00 -14.92 0.01
N TYR A 99 -5.96 -14.30 0.65
CA TYR A 99 -6.45 -12.97 0.32
C TYR A 99 -6.13 -11.97 1.41
N ALA A 100 -6.21 -10.69 1.08
CA ALA A 100 -6.05 -9.60 2.03
C ALA A 100 -7.08 -8.50 1.78
N LEU A 101 -7.42 -7.78 2.84
CA LEU A 101 -8.01 -6.45 2.76
C LEU A 101 -6.90 -5.41 2.72
N GLU A 102 -7.08 -4.41 1.87
CA GLU A 102 -6.13 -3.31 1.71
C GLU A 102 -6.80 -1.97 1.95
N GLY A 103 -6.15 -1.15 2.79
CA GLY A 103 -6.46 0.25 2.99
C GLY A 103 -5.29 1.12 2.53
N SER A 104 -5.52 1.94 1.49
CA SER A 104 -4.51 2.81 0.90
C SER A 104 -4.73 4.26 1.33
N ILE A 105 -3.77 4.85 2.02
CA ILE A 105 -3.73 6.25 2.43
C ILE A 105 -2.64 6.95 1.62
N PHE A 106 -3.01 7.92 0.79
CA PHE A 106 -2.10 8.48 -0.22
C PHE A 106 -1.03 9.40 0.35
N ALA A 107 -1.27 10.03 1.50
CA ALA A 107 -0.35 10.95 2.14
C ALA A 107 0.02 10.48 3.55
N GLY A 108 1.20 9.92 3.69
CA GLY A 108 1.84 9.55 4.98
C GLY A 108 3.08 10.41 5.20
N GLY A 109 4.26 9.85 4.99
CA GLY A 109 5.53 10.57 5.08
C GLY A 109 5.64 11.77 4.14
N ALA A 110 4.86 11.79 3.05
CA ALA A 110 4.74 12.95 2.16
C ALA A 110 4.31 14.23 2.90
N VAL A 111 3.57 14.12 4.00
CA VAL A 111 3.18 15.27 4.83
C VAL A 111 4.40 15.93 5.47
N ILE A 112 5.31 15.13 6.00
CA ILE A 112 6.54 15.63 6.62
C ILE A 112 7.46 16.26 5.55
N GLN A 113 7.55 15.64 4.38
CA GLN A 113 8.29 16.21 3.25
C GLN A 113 7.70 17.57 2.84
N TRP A 114 6.36 17.66 2.73
CA TRP A 114 5.66 18.90 2.40
C TRP A 114 5.89 20.01 3.45
N LEU A 115 5.84 19.66 4.73
CA LEU A 115 6.15 20.61 5.82
C LEU A 115 7.58 21.14 5.74
N ARG A 116 8.54 20.32 5.31
CA ARG A 116 9.94 20.67 5.15
C ARG A 116 10.17 21.47 3.86
N ASP A 117 9.77 20.94 2.72
CA ASP A 117 10.23 21.42 1.41
C ASP A 117 9.39 22.60 0.90
N GLU A 118 8.08 22.56 1.09
CA GLU A 118 7.15 23.55 0.56
C GLU A 118 6.80 24.61 1.62
N MET A 119 6.36 24.17 2.80
CA MET A 119 5.98 25.09 3.89
C MET A 119 7.18 25.65 4.63
N ARG A 120 8.31 24.96 4.63
CA ARG A 120 9.55 25.34 5.34
C ARG A 120 9.36 25.58 6.82
N PHE A 121 8.45 24.82 7.45
CA PHE A 121 8.19 24.88 8.89
C PHE A 121 9.25 24.12 9.68
N ILE A 122 9.91 23.16 9.06
CA ILE A 122 10.99 22.34 9.61
C ILE A 122 12.15 22.30 8.60
N ASN A 123 13.36 22.07 9.07
CA ASN A 123 14.55 21.95 8.22
C ASN A 123 14.84 20.50 7.86
N GLU A 124 14.62 19.58 8.81
CA GLU A 124 14.85 18.15 8.66
C GLU A 124 13.61 17.38 9.12
N ALA A 125 13.47 16.13 8.66
CA ALA A 125 12.31 15.31 9.03
C ALA A 125 12.24 15.04 10.55
N GLN A 126 13.39 14.91 11.21
CA GLN A 126 13.49 14.71 12.66
C GLN A 126 12.96 15.89 13.48
N ASP A 127 12.98 17.10 12.91
CA ASP A 127 12.42 18.29 13.59
C ASP A 127 10.94 18.12 13.92
N ALA A 128 10.21 17.32 13.14
CA ALA A 128 8.79 17.07 13.37
C ALA A 128 8.54 16.40 14.72
N GLU A 129 9.33 15.38 15.08
CA GLU A 129 9.27 14.73 16.39
C GLU A 129 9.65 15.68 17.50
N TYR A 130 10.77 16.39 17.34
CA TYR A 130 11.26 17.35 18.32
C TYR A 130 10.24 18.45 18.65
N TYR A 131 9.52 18.99 17.66
CA TYR A 131 8.48 19.99 17.92
C TYR A 131 7.20 19.36 18.49
N ALA A 132 6.84 18.15 18.05
CA ALA A 132 5.67 17.45 18.57
C ALA A 132 5.81 17.14 20.07
N GLU A 133 6.99 16.78 20.54
CA GLU A 133 7.26 16.51 21.97
C GLU A 133 7.16 17.75 22.87
N LYS A 134 7.26 18.95 22.28
CA LYS A 134 7.19 20.21 23.06
C LYS A 134 5.77 20.67 23.38
N VAL A 135 4.77 20.09 22.75
CA VAL A 135 3.38 20.48 22.93
C VAL A 135 2.58 19.33 23.54
N LYS A 136 1.55 19.65 24.31
CA LYS A 136 0.71 18.64 24.96
C LYS A 136 -0.34 18.05 24.02
N ASP A 137 -0.80 18.86 23.08
CA ASP A 137 -1.85 18.54 22.12
C ASP A 137 -1.74 19.43 20.89
N THR A 138 -2.66 19.28 19.96
CA THR A 138 -2.70 20.05 18.72
C THR A 138 -3.23 21.46 18.88
N ALA A 139 -3.68 21.86 20.08
CA ALA A 139 -4.39 23.13 20.34
C ALA A 139 -5.55 23.42 19.36
N GLY A 140 -6.19 22.35 18.85
CA GLY A 140 -7.27 22.45 17.87
C GLY A 140 -6.82 22.64 16.42
N VAL A 141 -5.52 22.56 16.14
CA VAL A 141 -4.99 22.60 14.76
C VAL A 141 -5.01 21.20 14.16
N TYR A 142 -5.59 21.05 12.97
CA TYR A 142 -5.63 19.81 12.23
C TYR A 142 -5.24 20.03 10.77
N LEU A 143 -4.48 19.10 10.23
CA LEU A 143 -4.16 19.02 8.81
C LEU A 143 -4.83 17.79 8.20
N VAL A 144 -5.65 18.01 7.17
CA VAL A 144 -6.15 16.95 6.30
C VAL A 144 -5.29 16.93 5.06
N PRO A 145 -4.39 15.93 4.88
CA PRO A 145 -3.40 15.94 3.81
C PRO A 145 -3.94 15.32 2.50
N ALA A 146 -5.10 15.77 2.05
CA ALA A 146 -5.70 15.30 0.81
C ALA A 146 -5.07 15.97 -0.43
N PHE A 147 -3.72 15.97 -0.53
CA PHE A 147 -2.98 16.66 -1.59
C PHE A 147 -3.28 16.10 -2.98
N THR A 148 -3.50 14.80 -3.05
CA THR A 148 -3.84 14.06 -4.28
C THR A 148 -5.20 13.37 -4.20
N GLY A 149 -6.11 13.89 -3.38
CA GLY A 149 -7.36 13.24 -3.03
C GLY A 149 -7.26 12.37 -1.79
N LEU A 150 -8.34 11.67 -1.47
CA LEU A 150 -8.42 10.71 -0.37
C LEU A 150 -8.52 9.29 -0.95
N GLY A 151 -7.73 8.38 -0.39
CA GLY A 151 -7.81 6.95 -0.64
C GLY A 151 -8.90 6.28 0.21
N ALA A 152 -8.64 5.06 0.63
CA ALA A 152 -9.56 4.30 1.48
C ALA A 152 -9.88 5.06 2.77
N PRO A 153 -11.11 5.00 3.28
CA PRO A 153 -12.29 4.38 2.69
C PRO A 153 -13.12 5.30 1.79
N TYR A 154 -12.68 6.54 1.58
CA TYR A 154 -13.48 7.61 0.97
C TYR A 154 -13.45 7.58 -0.56
N TRP A 155 -12.30 7.27 -1.16
CA TRP A 155 -12.05 7.23 -2.62
C TRP A 155 -12.47 8.53 -3.32
N ASP A 156 -12.22 9.69 -2.66
CA ASP A 156 -12.54 11.01 -3.17
C ASP A 156 -11.31 11.64 -3.85
N MET A 157 -11.26 11.58 -5.17
CA MET A 157 -10.19 12.15 -5.99
C MET A 157 -10.22 13.68 -6.05
N TYR A 158 -11.32 14.30 -5.63
CA TYR A 158 -11.51 15.75 -5.67
C TYR A 158 -11.25 16.43 -4.32
N ALA A 159 -11.15 15.67 -3.24
CA ALA A 159 -10.73 16.19 -1.94
C ALA A 159 -9.38 16.92 -2.04
N ARG A 160 -9.22 17.97 -1.27
CA ARG A 160 -7.99 18.76 -1.21
C ARG A 160 -7.54 18.95 0.23
N GLY A 161 -6.24 19.20 0.40
CA GLY A 161 -5.66 19.46 1.70
C GLY A 161 -6.29 20.67 2.40
N VAL A 162 -6.48 20.54 3.69
CA VAL A 162 -7.03 21.62 4.55
C VAL A 162 -6.19 21.70 5.82
N LEU A 163 -5.80 22.91 6.19
CA LEU A 163 -5.25 23.23 7.49
C LEU A 163 -6.26 24.11 8.24
N ILE A 164 -6.75 23.63 9.38
CA ILE A 164 -7.83 24.26 10.14
C ILE A 164 -7.44 24.45 11.61
N GLY A 165 -8.04 25.44 12.28
CA GLY A 165 -7.85 25.68 13.71
C GLY A 165 -6.64 26.55 14.06
N ILE A 166 -6.01 27.19 13.07
CA ILE A 166 -4.89 28.10 13.33
C ILE A 166 -5.40 29.32 14.10
N THR A 167 -4.70 29.61 15.19
CA THR A 167 -4.90 30.81 16.00
C THR A 167 -3.61 31.64 16.04
N ARG A 168 -3.69 32.81 16.65
CA ARG A 168 -2.56 33.74 16.80
C ARG A 168 -1.63 33.31 17.94
#